data_c3d8243b97821dbaa4cfce0f80e3ebb5
#
_entry.id   c3d8243b97821dbaa4cfce0f80e3ebb5
#
_cell.length_a   1.000
_cell.length_b   1.000
_cell.length_c   1.000
_cell.angle_alpha   90.00
_cell.angle_beta   90.00
_cell.angle_gamma   90.00
#
_symmetry.space_group_name_H-M   'P 1'
#
loop_
_entity.id
_entity.type
_entity.pdbx_description
1 polymer ?
#
loop_
_entity_poly.entity_id
_entity_poly.type
_entity_poly.pdbx_seq_one_letter_code
_entity_poly.pdbx_strand_id
1 'polypeptide(L)'
;TPLPATQSWQPELWRNLLDDLATDAEVQAQLEHSFSSRAKVHEAFMAKMAALPEGQRPAGVPHRIMVFGVTSLPMQTVQALAALGRVCQVLMLVQNPCQHYWGHVVENRVPLAKLSKQRQAHKAGLPVPQDDGSLSEADQYKLHTDTHPLLAAWGKHGRDYLHLLDGFDDVDQYKGQFNRVDVFVDPADTAADEGREPTMLEHLQSSLLNLAPLPDHLTDVPADDTSIAFVQTHSAQREVEVLHDHLLAWLDADPTLKPADIMVMVPDMANFAPHIHAVFGRFASNDARHLPYTVADTTPRTEPLVQALDTLLQLPQLRVTRVEWQSLFEVAAVRERFGLEEHDVAQLDTWLA
;
A
#
# COMPACT_ATOMS: atom_id res chain seq x y z
N THR A 1 0.84 12.33 20.80
CA THR A 1 0.50 11.41 21.91
C THR A 1 1.74 11.23 22.76
N PRO A 2 1.67 11.37 24.09
CA PRO A 2 2.80 11.11 24.98
C PRO A 2 3.25 9.66 24.82
N LEU A 3 4.58 9.46 24.82
CA LEU A 3 5.17 8.12 24.73
C LEU A 3 4.82 7.28 25.98
N PRO A 4 4.62 5.96 25.84
CA PRO A 4 4.46 5.08 26.98
C PRO A 4 5.65 5.21 27.97
N ALA A 5 5.40 5.06 29.25
CA ALA A 5 6.44 5.17 30.29
C ALA A 5 7.64 4.22 30.04
N THR A 6 7.38 3.06 29.46
CA THR A 6 8.41 2.07 29.07
C THR A 6 9.32 2.53 27.92
N GLN A 7 8.95 3.57 27.19
CA GLN A 7 9.71 4.11 26.05
C GLN A 7 10.24 5.53 26.32
N SER A 8 10.08 6.06 27.53
CA SER A 8 10.54 7.41 27.90
C SER A 8 12.05 7.63 27.78
N TRP A 9 12.84 6.56 27.84
CA TRP A 9 14.29 6.59 27.66
C TRP A 9 14.74 6.88 26.22
N GLN A 10 13.90 6.60 25.23
CA GLN A 10 14.28 6.75 23.79
C GLN A 10 14.56 8.22 23.42
N PRO A 11 13.73 9.21 23.76
CA PRO A 11 14.04 10.61 23.48
C PRO A 11 15.28 11.14 24.20
N GLU A 12 15.58 10.59 25.36
CA GLU A 12 16.76 10.98 26.14
C GLU A 12 18.03 10.40 25.51
N LEU A 13 18.02 9.13 25.17
CA LEU A 13 19.10 8.49 24.43
C LEU A 13 19.37 9.24 23.10
N TRP A 14 18.31 9.57 22.35
CA TRP A 14 18.45 10.30 21.09
C TRP A 14 19.07 11.69 21.27
N ARG A 15 18.68 12.42 22.29
CA ARG A 15 19.28 13.73 22.61
C ARG A 15 20.76 13.62 22.96
N ASN A 16 21.10 12.70 23.86
CA ASN A 16 22.48 12.44 24.23
C ASN A 16 23.34 12.04 23.03
N LEU A 17 22.83 11.20 22.15
CA LEU A 17 23.52 10.78 20.94
C LEU A 17 23.74 11.95 19.95
N LEU A 18 22.78 12.87 19.84
CA LEU A 18 22.95 14.07 19.05
C LEU A 18 23.94 15.06 19.64
N ASP A 19 23.96 15.17 20.98
CA ASP A 19 24.91 16.04 21.69
C ASP A 19 26.34 15.48 21.61
N ASP A 20 26.53 14.17 21.73
CA ASP A 20 27.82 13.50 21.55
C ASP A 20 28.35 13.71 20.12
N LEU A 21 27.51 13.48 19.10
CA LEU A 21 27.88 13.68 17.70
C LEU A 21 28.18 15.16 17.40
N ALA A 22 27.54 16.10 18.09
CA ALA A 22 27.78 17.54 17.91
C ALA A 22 29.08 18.01 18.60
N THR A 23 29.54 17.29 19.62
CA THR A 23 30.75 17.64 20.40
C THR A 23 32.00 16.92 19.93
N ASP A 24 31.87 15.80 19.20
CA ASP A 24 32.99 15.03 18.70
C ASP A 24 33.64 15.68 17.46
N ALA A 25 34.82 16.27 17.68
CA ALA A 25 35.57 16.98 16.64
C ALA A 25 36.08 16.05 15.51
N GLU A 26 36.31 14.75 15.78
CA GLU A 26 36.73 13.79 14.74
C GLU A 26 35.55 13.41 13.84
N VAL A 27 34.37 13.22 14.42
CA VAL A 27 33.14 12.96 13.67
C VAL A 27 32.74 14.18 12.84
N GLN A 28 32.84 15.38 13.41
CA GLN A 28 32.57 16.63 12.70
C GLN A 28 33.54 16.87 11.52
N ALA A 29 34.78 16.47 11.64
CA ALA A 29 35.77 16.59 10.55
C ALA A 29 35.55 15.56 9.42
N GLN A 30 34.97 14.39 9.73
CA GLN A 30 34.65 13.35 8.74
C GLN A 30 33.31 13.59 8.02
N LEU A 31 32.39 14.34 8.63
CA LEU A 31 31.12 14.71 8.04
C LEU A 31 31.31 16.00 7.23
N GLU A 32 31.46 15.88 5.91
CA GLU A 32 31.49 17.04 4.98
C GLU A 32 30.26 17.95 5.10
N HIS A 33 29.20 17.48 5.75
CA HIS A 33 27.96 18.20 6.02
C HIS A 33 27.49 17.94 7.45
N SER A 34 26.98 18.95 8.13
CA SER A 34 26.45 18.82 9.49
C SER A 34 25.42 17.68 9.58
N PHE A 35 25.61 16.78 10.55
CA PHE A 35 24.68 15.69 10.82
C PHE A 35 23.27 16.26 11.07
N SER A 36 22.33 15.84 10.26
CA SER A 36 20.95 16.29 10.37
C SER A 36 20.01 15.10 10.44
N SER A 37 19.23 15.01 11.51
CA SER A 37 18.19 14.00 11.56
C SER A 37 17.14 14.21 10.48
N ARG A 38 16.48 13.16 10.03
CA ARG A 38 15.39 13.24 9.05
C ARG A 38 14.32 14.28 9.44
N ALA A 39 14.03 14.41 10.73
CA ALA A 39 13.10 15.42 11.24
C ALA A 39 13.62 16.85 11.01
N LYS A 40 14.88 17.12 11.34
CA LYS A 40 15.51 18.45 11.08
C LYS A 40 15.57 18.79 9.60
N VAL A 41 15.85 17.80 8.74
CA VAL A 41 15.82 17.99 7.29
C VAL A 41 14.43 18.38 6.82
N HIS A 42 13.40 17.69 7.33
CA HIS A 42 12.00 18.01 7.02
C HIS A 42 11.63 19.43 7.50
N GLU A 43 11.95 19.79 8.74
CA GLU A 43 11.70 21.13 9.29
C GLU A 43 12.40 22.21 8.46
N ALA A 44 13.68 22.02 8.11
CA ALA A 44 14.44 22.96 7.28
C ALA A 44 13.86 23.07 5.87
N PHE A 45 13.40 21.96 5.29
CA PHE A 45 12.70 21.96 4.01
C PHE A 45 11.40 22.76 4.09
N MET A 46 10.55 22.50 5.10
CA MET A 46 9.29 23.22 5.29
C MET A 46 9.52 24.72 5.49
N ALA A 47 10.52 25.11 6.29
CA ALA A 47 10.88 26.49 6.51
C ALA A 47 11.36 27.20 5.21
N LYS A 48 12.19 26.52 4.41
CA LYS A 48 12.63 27.04 3.10
C LYS A 48 11.47 27.21 2.14
N MET A 49 10.59 26.21 2.06
CA MET A 49 9.41 26.28 1.18
C MET A 49 8.45 27.40 1.61
N ALA A 50 8.25 27.59 2.91
CA ALA A 50 7.43 28.69 3.42
C ALA A 50 7.99 30.09 3.11
N ALA A 51 9.31 30.22 3.06
CA ALA A 51 10.00 31.48 2.76
C ALA A 51 9.99 31.84 1.26
N LEU A 52 9.65 30.90 0.37
CA LEU A 52 9.60 31.18 -1.07
C LEU A 52 8.34 32.00 -1.40
N PRO A 53 8.46 33.02 -2.27
CA PRO A 53 7.30 33.69 -2.84
C PRO A 53 6.42 32.72 -3.62
N GLU A 54 5.11 32.93 -3.60
CA GLU A 54 4.17 32.11 -4.38
C GLU A 54 4.50 32.12 -5.86
N GLY A 55 4.46 30.95 -6.48
CA GLY A 55 4.77 30.78 -7.91
C GLY A 55 6.25 30.84 -8.27
N GLN A 56 7.14 31.19 -7.34
CA GLN A 56 8.59 31.16 -7.61
C GLN A 56 9.13 29.75 -7.46
N ARG A 57 9.30 29.07 -8.58
CA ARG A 57 9.82 27.71 -8.63
C ARG A 57 11.35 27.68 -8.52
N PRO A 58 11.92 26.98 -7.53
CA PRO A 58 13.38 26.79 -7.43
C PRO A 58 13.94 26.00 -8.62
N ALA A 59 15.20 26.26 -8.95
CA ALA A 59 15.92 25.48 -9.97
C ALA A 59 15.96 24.00 -9.54
N GLY A 60 15.69 23.09 -10.50
CA GLY A 60 15.64 21.65 -10.26
C GLY A 60 14.28 21.12 -9.83
N VAL A 61 13.32 21.95 -9.42
CA VAL A 61 11.96 21.50 -9.14
C VAL A 61 11.18 21.38 -10.46
N PRO A 62 10.55 20.23 -10.78
CA PRO A 62 9.78 20.06 -12.00
C PRO A 62 8.51 20.93 -11.98
N HIS A 63 7.93 21.20 -13.17
CA HIS A 63 6.65 21.92 -13.26
C HIS A 63 5.49 21.15 -12.70
N ARG A 64 5.55 19.79 -12.75
CA ARG A 64 4.50 18.91 -12.31
C ARG A 64 5.09 17.68 -11.64
N ILE A 65 4.45 17.25 -10.55
CA ILE A 65 4.71 16.00 -9.83
C ILE A 65 3.44 15.18 -9.88
N MET A 66 3.53 13.93 -10.32
CA MET A 66 2.41 12.98 -10.32
C MET A 66 2.70 11.89 -9.31
N VAL A 67 1.76 11.71 -8.36
CA VAL A 67 1.79 10.63 -7.37
C VAL A 67 0.75 9.61 -7.78
N PHE A 68 1.20 8.41 -8.13
CA PHE A 68 0.35 7.33 -8.63
C PHE A 68 0.66 6.01 -7.94
N GLY A 69 -0.36 5.16 -7.75
CA GLY A 69 -0.19 3.80 -7.21
C GLY A 69 0.13 3.74 -5.71
N VAL A 70 -0.10 4.83 -4.97
CA VAL A 70 0.19 4.91 -3.54
C VAL A 70 -1.11 4.75 -2.75
N THR A 71 -1.18 3.74 -1.90
CA THR A 71 -2.34 3.44 -1.06
C THR A 71 -2.33 4.19 0.27
N SER A 72 -1.15 4.64 0.72
CA SER A 72 -1.00 5.48 1.92
C SER A 72 0.34 6.20 1.90
N LEU A 73 0.39 7.40 2.49
CA LEU A 73 1.61 8.19 2.66
C LEU A 73 1.76 8.62 4.12
N PRO A 74 3.00 8.66 4.64
CA PRO A 74 3.26 9.29 5.92
C PRO A 74 2.90 10.79 5.91
N MET A 75 2.40 11.32 7.02
CA MET A 75 2.04 12.74 7.18
C MET A 75 3.15 13.70 6.69
N GLN A 76 4.40 13.43 7.03
CA GLN A 76 5.54 14.26 6.61
C GLN A 76 5.69 14.34 5.08
N THR A 77 5.42 13.24 4.39
CA THR A 77 5.46 13.20 2.92
C THR A 77 4.34 14.03 2.31
N VAL A 78 3.12 13.92 2.87
CA VAL A 78 1.98 14.73 2.42
C VAL A 78 2.22 16.21 2.68
N GLN A 79 2.78 16.57 3.85
CA GLN A 79 3.18 17.94 4.16
C GLN A 79 4.21 18.47 3.15
N ALA A 80 5.21 17.67 2.80
CA ALA A 80 6.22 18.06 1.82
C ALA A 80 5.62 18.25 0.42
N LEU A 81 4.70 17.37 0.00
CA LEU A 81 3.97 17.50 -1.27
C LEU A 81 3.08 18.75 -1.29
N ALA A 82 2.36 19.01 -0.18
CA ALA A 82 1.54 20.22 -0.04
C ALA A 82 2.41 21.50 -0.12
N ALA A 83 3.59 21.50 0.55
CA ALA A 83 4.52 22.61 0.46
C ALA A 83 5.06 22.81 -0.98
N LEU A 84 5.35 21.73 -1.71
CA LEU A 84 5.72 21.78 -3.13
C LEU A 84 4.59 22.28 -4.02
N GLY A 85 3.34 21.99 -3.65
CA GLY A 85 2.14 22.47 -4.36
C GLY A 85 2.07 24.00 -4.52
N ARG A 86 2.77 24.77 -3.66
CA ARG A 86 2.88 26.23 -3.78
C ARG A 86 3.73 26.71 -4.97
N VAL A 87 4.63 25.88 -5.46
CA VAL A 87 5.62 26.26 -6.50
C VAL A 87 5.57 25.38 -7.74
N CYS A 88 4.91 24.21 -7.67
CA CYS A 88 4.69 23.31 -8.80
C CYS A 88 3.32 22.65 -8.70
N GLN A 89 2.81 22.13 -9.81
CA GLN A 89 1.56 21.36 -9.80
C GLN A 89 1.80 19.97 -9.24
N VAL A 90 1.14 19.62 -8.13
CA VAL A 90 1.14 18.26 -7.57
C VAL A 90 -0.20 17.61 -7.87
N LEU A 91 -0.18 16.51 -8.61
CA LEU A 91 -1.37 15.70 -8.93
C LEU A 91 -1.26 14.36 -8.18
N MET A 92 -2.23 14.11 -7.33
CA MET A 92 -2.33 12.85 -6.58
C MET A 92 -3.49 12.04 -7.13
N LEU A 93 -3.19 10.84 -7.65
CA LEU A 93 -4.18 9.89 -8.12
C LEU A 93 -4.43 8.87 -7.00
N VAL A 94 -5.55 9.05 -6.33
CA VAL A 94 -5.95 8.25 -5.17
C VAL A 94 -7.05 7.30 -5.59
N GLN A 95 -6.84 5.99 -5.32
CA GLN A 95 -7.87 5.00 -5.57
C GLN A 95 -9.01 5.18 -4.55
N ASN A 96 -10.24 5.32 -5.04
CA ASN A 96 -11.42 5.49 -4.22
C ASN A 96 -12.55 4.57 -4.72
N PRO A 97 -13.02 3.61 -3.90
CA PRO A 97 -14.09 2.69 -4.28
C PRO A 97 -15.50 3.27 -4.13
N CYS A 98 -15.64 4.48 -3.54
CA CYS A 98 -16.93 5.08 -3.22
C CYS A 98 -17.02 6.49 -3.80
N GLN A 99 -18.15 6.85 -4.40
CA GLN A 99 -18.40 8.21 -4.91
C GLN A 99 -18.66 9.24 -3.82
N HIS A 100 -19.01 8.78 -2.61
CA HIS A 100 -19.23 9.62 -1.45
C HIS A 100 -18.00 9.69 -0.55
N TYR A 101 -17.91 10.73 0.27
CA TYR A 101 -16.87 10.81 1.28
C TYR A 101 -17.14 9.79 2.40
N TRP A 102 -16.18 8.92 2.66
CA TRP A 102 -16.29 7.84 3.63
C TRP A 102 -15.18 7.82 4.69
N GLY A 103 -14.43 8.92 4.80
CA GLY A 103 -13.34 9.08 5.78
C GLY A 103 -13.78 8.93 7.24
N HIS A 104 -15.08 9.07 7.54
CA HIS A 104 -15.64 8.93 8.89
C HIS A 104 -16.28 7.56 9.17
N VAL A 105 -16.27 6.64 8.21
CA VAL A 105 -16.85 5.30 8.36
C VAL A 105 -16.10 4.51 9.44
N VAL A 106 -16.81 3.90 10.38
CA VAL A 106 -16.25 3.13 11.50
C VAL A 106 -16.76 1.70 11.47
N GLU A 107 -15.92 0.75 11.86
CA GLU A 107 -16.32 -0.66 11.97
C GLU A 107 -17.47 -0.85 12.99
N ASN A 108 -18.52 -1.56 12.59
CA ASN A 108 -19.77 -1.74 13.38
C ASN A 108 -19.59 -2.29 14.80
N ARG A 109 -18.48 -2.96 15.11
CA ARG A 109 -18.21 -3.49 16.46
C ARG A 109 -18.02 -2.40 17.53
N VAL A 110 -17.42 -1.28 17.15
CA VAL A 110 -17.14 -0.19 18.11
C VAL A 110 -18.39 0.63 18.41
N PRO A 111 -19.21 1.01 17.41
CA PRO A 111 -20.49 1.68 17.64
C PRO A 111 -21.46 0.86 18.49
N LEU A 112 -21.60 -0.45 18.24
CA LEU A 112 -22.49 -1.32 19.02
C LEU A 112 -22.16 -1.34 20.52
N ALA A 113 -20.87 -1.38 20.86
CA ALA A 113 -20.42 -1.31 22.25
C ALA A 113 -20.73 0.04 22.89
N LYS A 114 -20.56 1.15 22.14
CA LYS A 114 -20.92 2.50 22.59
C LYS A 114 -22.43 2.69 22.69
N LEU A 115 -23.20 2.25 21.67
CA LEU A 115 -24.68 2.25 21.69
C LEU A 115 -25.25 1.48 22.89
N SER A 116 -24.66 0.35 23.25
CA SER A 116 -25.04 -0.39 24.43
C SER A 116 -24.79 0.42 25.71
N LYS A 117 -23.65 1.10 25.82
CA LYS A 117 -23.34 2.00 26.96
C LYS A 117 -24.28 3.20 27.01
N GLN A 118 -24.58 3.82 25.86
CA GLN A 118 -25.52 4.96 25.81
C GLN A 118 -26.94 4.55 26.15
N ARG A 119 -27.41 3.39 25.67
CA ARG A 119 -28.74 2.85 26.06
C ARG A 119 -28.82 2.56 27.55
N GLN A 120 -27.73 2.11 28.17
CA GLN A 120 -27.62 1.92 29.62
C GLN A 120 -27.64 3.27 30.36
N ALA A 121 -26.90 4.28 29.86
CA ALA A 121 -26.90 5.64 30.42
C ALA A 121 -28.28 6.31 30.29
N HIS A 122 -28.96 6.13 29.17
CA HIS A 122 -30.33 6.69 28.94
C HIS A 122 -31.35 6.03 29.86
N LYS A 123 -31.24 4.70 30.11
CA LYS A 123 -32.05 4.02 31.12
C LYS A 123 -31.79 4.53 32.54
N ALA A 124 -30.59 5.04 32.84
CA ALA A 124 -30.22 5.60 34.11
C ALA A 124 -30.64 7.08 34.31
N GLY A 125 -31.35 7.68 33.32
CA GLY A 125 -31.89 9.04 33.43
C GLY A 125 -30.83 10.15 33.43
N LEU A 126 -29.62 9.90 32.93
CA LEU A 126 -28.59 10.91 32.81
C LEU A 126 -28.88 11.85 31.62
N PRO A 127 -28.74 13.17 31.79
CA PRO A 127 -28.97 14.13 30.72
C PRO A 127 -27.96 13.96 29.60
N VAL A 128 -28.46 13.87 28.35
CA VAL A 128 -27.64 13.89 27.14
C VAL A 128 -27.43 15.35 26.76
N PRO A 129 -26.19 15.84 26.62
CA PRO A 129 -25.93 17.21 26.17
C PRO A 129 -26.52 17.42 24.76
N GLN A 130 -27.34 18.45 24.60
CA GLN A 130 -27.74 18.93 23.28
C GLN A 130 -26.73 19.96 22.84
N ASP A 131 -26.24 19.79 21.62
CA ASP A 131 -25.18 20.61 21.06
C ASP A 131 -25.70 21.56 19.95
N ASP A 132 -24.99 22.65 19.81
CA ASP A 132 -25.19 23.85 19.02
C ASP A 132 -24.90 23.64 17.51
N GLY A 133 -25.70 22.82 16.84
CA GLY A 133 -25.70 22.70 15.37
C GLY A 133 -24.79 21.64 14.80
N SER A 134 -24.05 20.87 15.61
CA SER A 134 -23.44 19.62 15.21
C SER A 134 -24.48 18.50 15.15
N LEU A 135 -24.36 17.59 14.17
CA LEU A 135 -25.15 16.36 14.11
C LEU A 135 -25.14 15.70 15.49
N SER A 136 -26.28 15.33 16.02
CA SER A 136 -26.38 14.66 17.30
C SER A 136 -25.49 13.39 17.24
N GLU A 137 -24.86 12.99 18.37
CA GLU A 137 -24.09 11.73 18.41
C GLU A 137 -24.89 10.54 17.88
N ALA A 138 -26.21 10.57 18.00
CA ALA A 138 -27.12 9.56 17.47
C ALA A 138 -27.23 9.62 15.94
N ASP A 139 -27.15 10.81 15.33
CA ASP A 139 -27.17 10.97 13.86
C ASP A 139 -25.78 10.67 13.25
N GLN A 140 -24.71 11.07 13.93
CA GLN A 140 -23.37 10.60 13.59
C GLN A 140 -23.28 9.09 13.70
N TYR A 141 -23.87 8.48 14.73
CA TYR A 141 -23.94 7.04 14.89
C TYR A 141 -24.75 6.35 13.79
N LYS A 142 -25.85 6.91 13.31
CA LYS A 142 -26.60 6.38 12.17
C LYS A 142 -25.77 6.41 10.90
N LEU A 143 -25.09 7.52 10.63
CA LEU A 143 -24.18 7.61 9.47
C LEU A 143 -23.07 6.54 9.50
N HIS A 144 -22.62 6.15 10.71
CA HIS A 144 -21.55 5.16 10.90
C HIS A 144 -22.05 3.71 10.97
N THR A 145 -23.31 3.49 11.34
CA THR A 145 -23.91 2.14 11.40
C THR A 145 -24.56 1.71 10.10
N ASP A 146 -24.95 2.67 9.26
CA ASP A 146 -25.68 2.43 8.02
C ASP A 146 -24.73 2.36 6.79
N THR A 147 -23.45 2.06 7.00
CA THR A 147 -22.47 1.94 5.93
C THR A 147 -22.19 0.49 5.57
N HIS A 148 -21.67 0.27 4.36
CA HIS A 148 -21.34 -1.07 3.89
C HIS A 148 -20.24 -1.72 4.76
N PRO A 149 -20.47 -2.89 5.39
CA PRO A 149 -19.58 -3.46 6.40
C PRO A 149 -18.21 -3.86 5.84
N LEU A 150 -18.12 -4.25 4.56
CA LEU A 150 -16.84 -4.57 3.92
C LEU A 150 -15.97 -3.31 3.78
N LEU A 151 -16.56 -2.17 3.42
CA LEU A 151 -15.82 -0.92 3.35
C LEU A 151 -15.33 -0.49 4.74
N ALA A 152 -16.16 -0.64 5.75
CA ALA A 152 -15.81 -0.33 7.14
C ALA A 152 -14.67 -1.22 7.68
N ALA A 153 -14.70 -2.53 7.38
CA ALA A 153 -13.74 -3.50 7.90
C ALA A 153 -12.43 -3.53 7.11
N TRP A 154 -12.52 -3.57 5.78
CA TRP A 154 -11.36 -3.74 4.90
C TRP A 154 -10.80 -2.40 4.40
N GLY A 155 -11.63 -1.36 4.36
CA GLY A 155 -11.24 -0.03 3.89
C GLY A 155 -10.43 0.82 4.87
N LYS A 156 -10.03 0.29 6.04
CA LYS A 156 -9.41 1.08 7.12
C LYS A 156 -8.24 1.94 6.66
N HIS A 157 -7.30 1.36 5.91
CA HIS A 157 -6.13 2.11 5.41
C HIS A 157 -6.52 3.22 4.43
N GLY A 158 -7.41 2.92 3.49
CA GLY A 158 -7.93 3.92 2.53
C GLY A 158 -8.70 5.04 3.22
N ARG A 159 -9.53 4.69 4.19
CA ARG A 159 -10.27 5.65 5.02
C ARG A 159 -9.33 6.59 5.79
N ASP A 160 -8.34 6.02 6.50
CA ASP A 160 -7.39 6.80 7.30
C ASP A 160 -6.55 7.71 6.38
N TYR A 161 -6.26 7.25 5.16
CA TYR A 161 -5.57 8.04 4.15
C TYR A 161 -6.44 9.16 3.58
N LEU A 162 -7.71 8.91 3.27
CA LEU A 162 -8.65 9.94 2.84
C LEU A 162 -8.85 11.00 3.92
N HIS A 163 -8.98 10.58 5.18
CA HIS A 163 -9.07 11.51 6.30
C HIS A 163 -7.80 12.35 6.48
N LEU A 164 -6.62 11.75 6.23
CA LEU A 164 -5.37 12.50 6.21
C LEU A 164 -5.34 13.55 5.11
N LEU A 165 -5.77 13.21 3.90
CA LEU A 165 -5.79 14.11 2.74
C LEU A 165 -6.81 15.25 2.92
N ASP A 166 -7.96 14.98 3.54
CA ASP A 166 -8.99 15.97 3.85
C ASP A 166 -8.44 17.15 4.66
N GLY A 167 -7.48 16.90 5.57
CA GLY A 167 -6.78 17.95 6.31
C GLY A 167 -5.91 18.89 5.46
N PHE A 168 -5.67 18.56 4.19
CA PHE A 168 -4.93 19.36 3.21
C PHE A 168 -5.82 19.84 2.06
N ASP A 169 -7.11 19.49 2.09
CA ASP A 169 -8.07 19.86 1.05
C ASP A 169 -8.60 21.27 1.30
N ASP A 170 -8.20 22.21 0.43
CA ASP A 170 -8.73 23.57 0.41
C ASP A 170 -9.62 23.75 -0.82
N VAL A 171 -10.88 23.38 -0.63
CA VAL A 171 -11.88 23.37 -1.69
C VAL A 171 -12.04 24.75 -2.36
N ASP A 172 -11.82 25.85 -1.63
CA ASP A 172 -12.01 27.19 -2.14
C ASP A 172 -10.87 27.62 -3.10
N GLN A 173 -9.69 27.01 -2.95
CA GLN A 173 -8.56 27.28 -3.85
C GLN A 173 -8.74 26.68 -5.25
N TYR A 174 -9.38 25.52 -5.39
CA TYR A 174 -9.43 24.83 -6.69
C TYR A 174 -10.79 24.85 -7.38
N LYS A 175 -11.90 25.11 -6.66
CA LYS A 175 -13.25 25.22 -7.28
C LYS A 175 -13.33 26.16 -8.47
N GLY A 176 -12.53 27.21 -8.49
CA GLY A 176 -12.44 28.15 -9.60
C GLY A 176 -11.48 27.75 -10.72
N GLN A 177 -10.63 26.75 -10.50
CA GLN A 177 -9.55 26.37 -11.44
C GLN A 177 -9.83 25.07 -12.17
N PHE A 178 -10.59 24.16 -11.56
CA PHE A 178 -10.86 22.84 -12.12
C PHE A 178 -12.35 22.54 -12.10
N ASN A 179 -12.87 22.09 -13.23
CA ASN A 179 -14.22 21.52 -13.27
C ASN A 179 -14.19 20.14 -12.61
N ARG A 180 -15.17 19.87 -11.76
CA ARG A 180 -15.38 18.51 -11.25
C ARG A 180 -15.74 17.60 -12.42
N VAL A 181 -14.93 16.57 -12.63
CA VAL A 181 -15.21 15.49 -13.58
C VAL A 181 -15.59 14.28 -12.76
N ASP A 182 -16.85 13.88 -12.83
CA ASP A 182 -17.35 12.67 -12.19
C ASP A 182 -17.31 11.53 -13.21
N VAL A 183 -16.48 10.55 -12.95
CA VAL A 183 -16.28 9.38 -13.84
C VAL A 183 -16.68 8.07 -13.16
N PHE A 184 -17.33 8.14 -12.01
CA PHE A 184 -17.88 6.96 -11.36
C PHE A 184 -19.02 6.39 -12.22
N VAL A 185 -18.96 5.09 -12.46
CA VAL A 185 -19.98 4.33 -13.18
C VAL A 185 -20.52 3.28 -12.23
N ASP A 186 -21.84 3.23 -12.06
CA ASP A 186 -22.49 2.19 -11.26
C ASP A 186 -22.62 0.91 -12.09
N PRO A 187 -22.01 -0.22 -11.65
CA PRO A 187 -22.10 -1.48 -12.39
C PRO A 187 -23.53 -2.03 -12.49
N ALA A 188 -24.37 -1.80 -11.48
CA ALA A 188 -25.76 -2.26 -11.51
C ALA A 188 -26.59 -1.47 -12.54
N ASP A 189 -26.36 -0.15 -12.64
CA ASP A 189 -27.01 0.68 -13.68
C ASP A 189 -26.54 0.26 -15.09
N THR A 190 -25.26 -0.04 -15.23
CA THR A 190 -24.71 -0.54 -16.50
C THR A 190 -25.38 -1.85 -16.92
N ALA A 191 -25.56 -2.80 -16.00
CA ALA A 191 -26.26 -4.06 -16.27
C ALA A 191 -27.73 -3.82 -16.70
N ALA A 192 -28.41 -2.89 -16.03
CA ALA A 192 -29.78 -2.52 -16.35
C ALA A 192 -29.88 -1.87 -17.75
N ASP A 193 -28.94 -1.00 -18.12
CA ASP A 193 -28.85 -0.40 -19.45
C ASP A 193 -28.60 -1.44 -20.56
N GLU A 194 -27.89 -2.52 -20.24
CA GLU A 194 -27.68 -3.67 -21.12
C GLU A 194 -28.89 -4.63 -21.16
N GLY A 195 -29.91 -4.38 -20.34
CA GLY A 195 -31.13 -5.18 -20.29
C GLY A 195 -30.97 -6.54 -19.61
N ARG A 196 -29.98 -6.67 -18.72
CA ARG A 196 -29.71 -7.87 -17.91
C ARG A 196 -29.81 -7.57 -16.42
N GLU A 197 -30.07 -8.59 -15.64
CA GLU A 197 -29.99 -8.51 -14.20
C GLU A 197 -28.52 -8.36 -13.75
N PRO A 198 -28.24 -7.50 -12.74
CA PRO A 198 -26.92 -7.37 -12.17
C PRO A 198 -26.48 -8.68 -11.49
N THR A 199 -25.21 -9.00 -11.62
CA THR A 199 -24.57 -10.12 -10.92
C THR A 199 -24.36 -9.79 -9.44
N MET A 200 -24.03 -10.82 -8.63
CA MET A 200 -23.67 -10.63 -7.21
C MET A 200 -22.51 -9.64 -7.04
N LEU A 201 -21.50 -9.73 -7.90
CA LEU A 201 -20.34 -8.82 -7.87
C LEU A 201 -20.77 -7.38 -8.18
N GLU A 202 -21.59 -7.16 -9.19
CA GLU A 202 -22.08 -5.83 -9.56
C GLU A 202 -22.97 -5.23 -8.46
N HIS A 203 -23.82 -6.02 -7.84
CA HIS A 203 -24.57 -5.57 -6.65
C HIS A 203 -23.65 -5.16 -5.50
N LEU A 204 -22.61 -5.96 -5.24
CA LEU A 204 -21.63 -5.64 -4.20
C LEU A 204 -20.86 -4.35 -4.52
N GLN A 205 -20.40 -4.21 -5.74
CA GLN A 205 -19.67 -3.02 -6.20
C GLN A 205 -20.56 -1.77 -6.17
N SER A 206 -21.80 -1.87 -6.62
CA SER A 206 -22.81 -0.78 -6.54
C SER A 206 -23.07 -0.36 -5.10
N SER A 207 -23.25 -1.30 -4.19
CA SER A 207 -23.47 -0.98 -2.77
C SER A 207 -22.25 -0.33 -2.11
N LEU A 208 -21.02 -0.71 -2.48
CA LEU A 208 -19.80 -0.05 -2.05
C LEU A 208 -19.68 1.37 -2.62
N LEU A 209 -19.95 1.52 -3.92
CA LEU A 209 -19.90 2.80 -4.63
C LEU A 209 -20.86 3.83 -4.01
N ASN A 210 -22.07 3.39 -3.69
CA ASN A 210 -23.14 4.22 -3.16
C ASN A 210 -23.16 4.32 -1.63
N LEU A 211 -22.18 3.74 -0.94
CA LEU A 211 -22.10 3.69 0.52
C LEU A 211 -23.37 3.10 1.14
N ALA A 212 -24.01 2.17 0.45
CA ALA A 212 -25.29 1.61 0.87
C ALA A 212 -25.09 0.63 2.04
N PRO A 213 -25.98 0.67 3.05
CA PRO A 213 -26.00 -0.35 4.10
C PRO A 213 -26.38 -1.71 3.51
N LEU A 214 -26.10 -2.78 4.26
CA LEU A 214 -26.62 -4.08 3.88
C LEU A 214 -28.16 -4.04 3.83
N PRO A 215 -28.77 -4.60 2.78
CA PRO A 215 -30.21 -4.67 2.70
C PRO A 215 -30.79 -5.54 3.82
N ASP A 216 -31.96 -5.15 4.32
CA ASP A 216 -32.67 -5.92 5.36
C ASP A 216 -33.11 -7.31 4.85
N HIS A 217 -33.24 -7.47 3.56
CA HIS A 217 -33.63 -8.71 2.89
C HIS A 217 -32.49 -9.16 1.95
N LEU A 218 -32.28 -10.48 1.89
CA LEU A 218 -31.33 -11.08 0.95
C LEU A 218 -31.79 -10.81 -0.48
N THR A 219 -30.89 -10.38 -1.33
CA THR A 219 -31.12 -10.28 -2.77
C THR A 219 -31.06 -11.68 -3.36
N ASP A 220 -32.07 -12.08 -4.12
CA ASP A 220 -32.04 -13.33 -4.85
C ASP A 220 -31.00 -13.20 -5.98
N VAL A 221 -30.04 -14.12 -5.98
CA VAL A 221 -29.01 -14.22 -7.00
C VAL A 221 -29.31 -15.40 -7.88
N PRO A 222 -29.21 -15.29 -9.22
CA PRO A 222 -29.38 -16.42 -10.14
C PRO A 222 -28.47 -17.59 -9.77
N ALA A 223 -28.98 -18.80 -9.86
CA ALA A 223 -28.23 -20.00 -9.46
C ALA A 223 -27.00 -20.28 -10.36
N ASP A 224 -26.95 -19.68 -11.53
CA ASP A 224 -25.88 -19.75 -12.52
C ASP A 224 -24.92 -18.56 -12.44
N ASP A 225 -25.10 -17.66 -11.47
CA ASP A 225 -24.17 -16.56 -11.25
C ASP A 225 -22.84 -17.09 -10.68
N THR A 226 -21.79 -16.88 -11.43
CA THR A 226 -20.40 -17.26 -11.08
C THR A 226 -19.49 -16.07 -10.86
N SER A 227 -20.06 -14.87 -10.70
CA SER A 227 -19.29 -13.62 -10.55
C SER A 227 -18.45 -13.56 -9.27
N ILE A 228 -18.88 -14.28 -8.22
CA ILE A 228 -18.10 -14.48 -6.97
C ILE A 228 -18.09 -15.97 -6.65
N ALA A 229 -16.89 -16.53 -6.52
CA ALA A 229 -16.73 -17.93 -6.11
C ALA A 229 -15.77 -18.04 -4.91
N PHE A 230 -16.10 -18.90 -3.97
CA PHE A 230 -15.27 -19.24 -2.82
C PHE A 230 -14.75 -20.66 -2.96
N VAL A 231 -13.43 -20.82 -2.95
CA VAL A 231 -12.79 -22.14 -3.03
C VAL A 231 -12.01 -22.38 -1.74
N GLN A 232 -12.28 -23.49 -1.07
CA GLN A 232 -11.56 -23.89 0.14
C GLN A 232 -10.68 -25.10 -0.16
N THR A 233 -9.40 -25.00 0.19
CA THR A 233 -8.42 -26.06 0.01
C THR A 233 -7.73 -26.39 1.34
N HIS A 234 -7.02 -27.53 1.38
CA HIS A 234 -6.37 -28.00 2.60
C HIS A 234 -4.89 -27.59 2.71
N SER A 235 -4.32 -26.99 1.66
CA SER A 235 -2.92 -26.52 1.65
C SER A 235 -2.67 -25.45 0.60
N ALA A 236 -1.65 -24.63 0.80
CA ALA A 236 -1.23 -23.59 -0.16
C ALA A 236 -0.88 -24.19 -1.53
N GLN A 237 -0.20 -25.36 -1.55
CA GLN A 237 0.09 -26.07 -2.80
C GLN A 237 -1.20 -26.41 -3.56
N ARG A 238 -2.19 -26.99 -2.87
CA ARG A 238 -3.46 -27.37 -3.50
C ARG A 238 -4.28 -26.15 -3.91
N GLU A 239 -4.18 -25.05 -3.19
CA GLU A 239 -4.82 -23.78 -3.55
C GLU A 239 -4.30 -23.26 -4.89
N VAL A 240 -2.99 -23.24 -5.09
CA VAL A 240 -2.37 -22.84 -6.34
C VAL A 240 -2.67 -23.80 -7.49
N GLU A 241 -2.73 -25.12 -7.23
CA GLU A 241 -3.14 -26.11 -8.24
C GLU A 241 -4.58 -25.91 -8.70
N VAL A 242 -5.51 -25.71 -7.77
CA VAL A 242 -6.92 -25.46 -8.09
C VAL A 242 -7.07 -24.14 -8.86
N LEU A 243 -6.34 -23.10 -8.46
CA LEU A 243 -6.31 -21.84 -9.20
C LEU A 243 -5.87 -22.06 -10.65
N HIS A 244 -4.77 -22.79 -10.86
CA HIS A 244 -4.25 -23.08 -12.19
C HIS A 244 -5.29 -23.81 -13.06
N ASP A 245 -5.98 -24.83 -12.49
CA ASP A 245 -7.01 -25.59 -13.16
C ASP A 245 -8.21 -24.68 -13.54
N HIS A 246 -8.65 -23.80 -12.65
CA HIS A 246 -9.70 -22.82 -12.93
C HIS A 246 -9.32 -21.83 -14.03
N LEU A 247 -8.09 -21.33 -13.99
CA LEU A 247 -7.60 -20.38 -15.02
C LEU A 247 -7.56 -21.02 -16.40
N LEU A 248 -7.13 -22.30 -16.49
CA LEU A 248 -7.17 -23.04 -17.75
C LEU A 248 -8.60 -23.19 -18.26
N ALA A 249 -9.54 -23.55 -17.39
CA ALA A 249 -10.94 -23.71 -17.75
C ALA A 249 -11.58 -22.40 -18.24
N TRP A 250 -11.27 -21.26 -17.58
CA TRP A 250 -11.80 -19.96 -17.99
C TRP A 250 -11.23 -19.50 -19.33
N LEU A 251 -9.92 -19.67 -19.57
CA LEU A 251 -9.28 -19.32 -20.84
C LEU A 251 -9.73 -20.22 -22.01
N ASP A 252 -10.12 -21.46 -21.71
CA ASP A 252 -10.69 -22.38 -22.71
C ASP A 252 -12.15 -22.01 -23.05
N ALA A 253 -12.92 -21.60 -22.02
CA ALA A 253 -14.33 -21.25 -22.17
C ALA A 253 -14.53 -19.88 -22.85
N ASP A 254 -13.64 -18.92 -22.63
CA ASP A 254 -13.70 -17.57 -23.22
C ASP A 254 -12.45 -17.24 -24.04
N PRO A 255 -12.49 -17.35 -25.38
CA PRO A 255 -11.36 -17.01 -26.25
C PRO A 255 -10.97 -15.54 -26.24
N THR A 256 -11.79 -14.65 -25.70
CA THR A 256 -11.48 -13.20 -25.60
C THR A 256 -10.63 -12.88 -24.37
N LEU A 257 -10.70 -13.73 -23.34
CA LEU A 257 -9.94 -13.59 -22.09
C LEU A 257 -8.46 -13.89 -22.34
N LYS A 258 -7.59 -13.03 -21.84
CA LYS A 258 -6.14 -13.17 -21.93
C LYS A 258 -5.53 -13.31 -20.54
N PRO A 259 -4.39 -14.00 -20.39
CA PRO A 259 -3.69 -14.08 -19.10
C PRO A 259 -3.38 -12.70 -18.48
N ALA A 260 -3.17 -11.68 -19.31
CA ALA A 260 -2.92 -10.31 -18.85
C ALA A 260 -4.16 -9.64 -18.20
N ASP A 261 -5.35 -10.16 -18.46
CA ASP A 261 -6.60 -9.63 -17.87
C ASP A 261 -6.86 -10.19 -16.46
N ILE A 262 -6.03 -11.14 -16.03
CA ILE A 262 -6.19 -11.86 -14.76
C ILE A 262 -5.14 -11.36 -13.75
N MET A 263 -5.60 -10.93 -12.60
CA MET A 263 -4.75 -10.53 -11.48
C MET A 263 -4.97 -11.46 -10.28
N VAL A 264 -3.88 -12.00 -9.75
CA VAL A 264 -3.88 -12.82 -8.54
C VAL A 264 -3.23 -12.03 -7.40
N MET A 265 -3.95 -11.82 -6.33
CA MET A 265 -3.44 -11.15 -5.14
C MET A 265 -3.19 -12.17 -4.03
N VAL A 266 -2.01 -12.07 -3.41
CA VAL A 266 -1.55 -12.99 -2.37
C VAL A 266 -1.14 -12.19 -1.14
N PRO A 267 -1.68 -12.50 0.05
CA PRO A 267 -1.38 -11.75 1.28
C PRO A 267 0.05 -11.98 1.79
N ASP A 268 0.63 -13.15 1.53
CA ASP A 268 1.98 -13.52 1.94
C ASP A 268 2.73 -14.20 0.79
N MET A 269 3.44 -13.40 0.01
CA MET A 269 4.18 -13.88 -1.15
C MET A 269 5.31 -14.85 -0.77
N ALA A 270 5.94 -14.67 0.39
CA ALA A 270 7.04 -15.54 0.82
C ALA A 270 6.59 -17.01 0.99
N ASN A 271 5.38 -17.21 1.49
CA ASN A 271 4.79 -18.55 1.63
C ASN A 271 4.28 -19.11 0.30
N PHE A 272 3.74 -18.29 -0.59
CA PHE A 272 3.10 -18.77 -1.82
C PHE A 272 4.04 -18.85 -3.03
N ALA A 273 5.07 -18.01 -3.12
CA ALA A 273 5.96 -17.97 -4.29
C ALA A 273 6.57 -19.34 -4.66
N PRO A 274 7.04 -20.18 -3.72
CA PRO A 274 7.55 -21.52 -4.06
C PRO A 274 6.49 -22.39 -4.72
N HIS A 275 5.24 -22.33 -4.24
CA HIS A 275 4.13 -23.11 -4.79
C HIS A 275 3.69 -22.60 -6.16
N ILE A 276 3.69 -21.26 -6.36
CA ILE A 276 3.40 -20.65 -7.65
C ILE A 276 4.44 -21.11 -8.69
N HIS A 277 5.72 -21.04 -8.37
CA HIS A 277 6.77 -21.50 -9.28
C HIS A 277 6.70 -23.01 -9.53
N ALA A 278 6.34 -23.82 -8.53
CA ALA A 278 6.23 -25.26 -8.70
C ALA A 278 5.05 -25.68 -9.60
N VAL A 279 3.93 -24.95 -9.54
CA VAL A 279 2.72 -25.29 -10.31
C VAL A 279 2.78 -24.64 -11.70
N PHE A 280 2.95 -23.32 -11.78
CA PHE A 280 2.93 -22.59 -13.05
C PHE A 280 4.21 -22.80 -13.87
N GLY A 281 5.37 -22.96 -13.21
CA GLY A 281 6.64 -23.25 -13.86
C GLY A 281 6.82 -24.70 -14.29
N ARG A 282 5.87 -25.60 -13.97
CA ARG A 282 5.95 -27.03 -14.29
C ARG A 282 5.86 -27.33 -15.78
N PHE A 283 5.13 -26.50 -16.51
CA PHE A 283 4.83 -26.73 -17.92
C PHE A 283 5.74 -25.91 -18.83
N ALA A 284 6.31 -26.57 -19.84
CA ALA A 284 7.11 -25.89 -20.84
C ALA A 284 6.23 -24.97 -21.71
N SER A 285 6.83 -23.95 -22.30
CA SER A 285 6.09 -22.92 -23.07
C SER A 285 5.34 -23.44 -24.30
N ASN A 286 5.63 -24.65 -24.75
CA ASN A 286 4.92 -25.35 -25.83
C ASN A 286 3.83 -26.31 -25.33
N ASP A 287 3.63 -26.46 -24.01
CA ASP A 287 2.54 -27.27 -23.45
C ASP A 287 1.25 -26.42 -23.43
N ALA A 288 0.13 -27.04 -23.80
CA ALA A 288 -1.18 -26.40 -23.79
C ALA A 288 -1.64 -25.94 -22.38
N ARG A 289 -1.03 -26.47 -21.33
CA ARG A 289 -1.29 -26.08 -19.92
C ARG A 289 -0.36 -24.98 -19.43
N HIS A 290 0.54 -24.48 -20.27
CA HIS A 290 1.44 -23.40 -19.90
C HIS A 290 0.68 -22.08 -19.82
N LEU A 291 0.65 -21.47 -18.63
CA LEU A 291 0.14 -20.12 -18.42
C LEU A 291 1.31 -19.18 -18.15
N PRO A 292 1.50 -18.14 -18.97
CA PRO A 292 2.52 -17.12 -18.69
C PRO A 292 2.11 -16.35 -17.42
N TYR A 293 3.05 -16.16 -16.52
CA TYR A 293 2.80 -15.45 -15.26
C TYR A 293 4.00 -14.59 -14.87
N THR A 294 3.75 -13.57 -14.09
CA THR A 294 4.78 -12.72 -13.48
C THR A 294 4.48 -12.60 -12.00
N VAL A 295 5.49 -12.87 -11.17
CA VAL A 295 5.40 -12.66 -9.73
C VAL A 295 6.01 -11.31 -9.40
N ALA A 296 5.17 -10.37 -8.97
CA ALA A 296 5.63 -9.10 -8.41
C ALA A 296 6.08 -9.31 -6.96
N ASP A 297 6.81 -8.33 -6.40
CA ASP A 297 7.27 -8.33 -4.99
C ASP A 297 8.26 -9.45 -4.60
N THR A 298 8.84 -10.15 -5.56
CA THR A 298 10.06 -10.90 -5.29
C THR A 298 11.16 -9.89 -4.96
N THR A 299 11.66 -9.97 -3.74
CA THR A 299 12.69 -9.02 -3.28
C THR A 299 13.91 -9.18 -4.18
N PRO A 300 14.32 -8.17 -4.98
CA PRO A 300 15.49 -8.27 -5.87
C PRO A 300 16.78 -8.65 -5.14
N ARG A 301 16.79 -8.47 -3.80
CA ARG A 301 17.91 -8.85 -2.91
C ARG A 301 18.19 -10.35 -2.84
N THR A 302 17.28 -11.21 -3.30
CA THR A 302 17.53 -12.67 -3.37
C THR A 302 18.19 -13.09 -4.67
N GLU A 303 18.25 -12.23 -5.67
CA GLU A 303 18.98 -12.50 -6.91
C GLU A 303 20.50 -12.49 -6.65
N PRO A 304 21.23 -13.58 -6.94
CA PRO A 304 22.66 -13.68 -6.66
C PRO A 304 23.49 -12.53 -7.24
N LEU A 305 23.13 -12.05 -8.44
CA LEU A 305 23.80 -10.92 -9.08
C LEU A 305 23.61 -9.61 -8.30
N VAL A 306 22.41 -9.37 -7.77
CA VAL A 306 22.11 -8.17 -6.97
C VAL A 306 22.82 -8.23 -5.63
N GLN A 307 22.89 -9.42 -5.00
CA GLN A 307 23.67 -9.62 -3.77
C GLN A 307 25.16 -9.38 -4.00
N ALA A 308 25.71 -9.91 -5.08
CA ALA A 308 27.10 -9.68 -5.43
C ALA A 308 27.39 -8.19 -5.67
N LEU A 309 26.50 -7.48 -6.36
CA LEU A 309 26.63 -6.03 -6.58
C LEU A 309 26.56 -5.25 -5.27
N ASP A 310 25.61 -5.58 -4.39
CA ASP A 310 25.49 -4.96 -3.06
C ASP A 310 26.76 -5.18 -2.22
N THR A 311 27.27 -6.41 -2.21
CA THR A 311 28.55 -6.76 -1.54
C THR A 311 29.72 -5.99 -2.13
N LEU A 312 29.83 -5.89 -3.45
CA LEU A 312 30.90 -5.13 -4.12
C LEU A 312 30.86 -3.65 -3.81
N LEU A 313 29.67 -3.04 -3.75
CA LEU A 313 29.51 -1.63 -3.40
C LEU A 313 29.86 -1.34 -1.94
N GLN A 314 29.66 -2.32 -1.05
CA GLN A 314 29.95 -2.21 0.38
C GLN A 314 31.38 -2.63 0.75
N LEU A 315 32.15 -3.21 -0.17
CA LEU A 315 33.52 -3.69 0.07
C LEU A 315 34.43 -2.73 0.84
N PRO A 316 34.41 -1.40 0.58
CA PRO A 316 35.26 -0.47 1.32
C PRO A 316 34.94 -0.38 2.81
N GLN A 317 33.74 -0.79 3.23
CA GLN A 317 33.24 -0.69 4.59
C GLN A 317 33.13 -2.05 5.30
N LEU A 318 33.22 -3.16 4.54
CA LEU A 318 33.06 -4.52 5.05
C LEU A 318 34.42 -5.15 5.40
N ARG A 319 34.42 -5.91 6.49
CA ARG A 319 35.45 -6.93 6.75
C ARG A 319 34.98 -8.22 6.08
N VAL A 320 35.37 -8.39 4.83
CA VAL A 320 34.94 -9.52 4.02
C VAL A 320 35.48 -10.82 4.62
N THR A 321 34.57 -11.72 4.96
CA THR A 321 34.90 -13.08 5.41
C THR A 321 35.19 -13.97 4.21
N ARG A 322 35.85 -15.14 4.46
CA ARG A 322 36.08 -16.14 3.42
C ARG A 322 34.78 -16.57 2.73
N VAL A 323 33.74 -16.80 3.51
CA VAL A 323 32.41 -17.24 2.98
C VAL A 323 31.80 -16.19 2.08
N GLU A 324 31.83 -14.91 2.46
CA GLU A 324 31.35 -13.81 1.64
C GLU A 324 32.17 -13.67 0.35
N TRP A 325 33.46 -13.85 0.42
CA TRP A 325 34.33 -13.85 -0.75
C TRP A 325 33.99 -14.99 -1.71
N GLN A 326 33.81 -16.23 -1.20
CA GLN A 326 33.39 -17.37 -1.99
C GLN A 326 32.02 -17.13 -2.68
N SER A 327 31.06 -16.61 -1.95
CA SER A 327 29.72 -16.35 -2.50
C SER A 327 29.73 -15.39 -3.70
N LEU A 328 30.69 -14.47 -3.77
CA LEU A 328 30.86 -13.60 -4.95
C LEU A 328 31.21 -14.39 -6.21
N PHE A 329 32.06 -15.41 -6.08
CA PHE A 329 32.50 -16.23 -7.22
C PHE A 329 31.51 -17.36 -7.56
N GLU A 330 30.49 -17.61 -6.76
CA GLU A 330 29.36 -18.47 -7.13
C GLU A 330 28.52 -17.82 -8.23
N VAL A 331 28.53 -16.48 -8.35
CA VAL A 331 27.81 -15.75 -9.38
C VAL A 331 28.53 -15.82 -10.72
N ALA A 332 27.88 -16.45 -11.71
CA ALA A 332 28.47 -16.66 -13.05
C ALA A 332 28.97 -15.36 -13.70
N ALA A 333 28.20 -14.29 -13.64
CA ALA A 333 28.57 -13.00 -14.21
C ALA A 333 29.84 -12.39 -13.57
N VAL A 334 30.10 -12.65 -12.28
CA VAL A 334 31.31 -12.24 -11.61
C VAL A 334 32.49 -13.07 -12.10
N ARG A 335 32.35 -14.40 -12.22
CA ARG A 335 33.37 -15.27 -12.77
C ARG A 335 33.75 -14.87 -14.20
N GLU A 336 32.78 -14.71 -15.07
CA GLU A 336 33.00 -14.27 -16.46
C GLU A 336 33.72 -12.92 -16.54
N ARG A 337 33.37 -11.97 -15.69
CA ARG A 337 34.01 -10.65 -15.66
C ARG A 337 35.49 -10.71 -15.30
N PHE A 338 35.88 -11.64 -14.43
CA PHE A 338 37.26 -11.86 -14.01
C PHE A 338 37.98 -12.96 -14.78
N GLY A 339 37.33 -13.61 -15.75
CA GLY A 339 37.90 -14.70 -16.55
C GLY A 339 38.23 -15.94 -15.73
N LEU A 340 37.42 -16.21 -14.67
CA LEU A 340 37.64 -17.34 -13.78
C LEU A 340 36.80 -18.55 -14.21
N GLU A 341 37.44 -19.70 -14.31
CA GLU A 341 36.76 -20.98 -14.46
C GLU A 341 36.53 -21.67 -13.10
N GLU A 342 35.74 -22.74 -13.06
CA GLU A 342 35.42 -23.44 -11.81
C GLU A 342 36.67 -23.97 -11.09
N HIS A 343 37.68 -24.38 -11.87
CA HIS A 343 38.95 -24.86 -11.30
C HIS A 343 39.76 -23.73 -10.64
N ASP A 344 39.70 -22.51 -11.15
CA ASP A 344 40.38 -21.35 -10.56
C ASP A 344 39.74 -20.98 -9.22
N VAL A 345 38.40 -21.05 -9.14
CA VAL A 345 37.67 -20.81 -7.88
C VAL A 345 38.05 -21.84 -6.82
N ALA A 346 38.16 -23.13 -7.20
CA ALA A 346 38.61 -24.20 -6.30
C ALA A 346 40.07 -24.01 -5.83
N GLN A 347 40.93 -23.46 -6.70
CA GLN A 347 42.30 -23.11 -6.33
C GLN A 347 42.36 -21.91 -5.38
N LEU A 348 41.55 -20.86 -5.62
CA LEU A 348 41.43 -19.73 -4.71
C LEU A 348 40.95 -20.17 -3.33
N ASP A 349 39.99 -21.06 -3.26
CA ASP A 349 39.50 -21.66 -2.01
C ASP A 349 40.60 -22.38 -1.23
N THR A 350 41.46 -23.09 -1.94
CA THR A 350 42.61 -23.77 -1.34
C THR A 350 43.63 -22.77 -0.78
N TRP A 351 43.80 -21.62 -1.44
CA TRP A 351 44.76 -20.59 -0.97
C TRP A 351 44.20 -19.78 0.21
N LEU A 352 42.87 -19.67 0.34
CA LEU A 352 42.19 -18.96 1.42
C LEU A 352 41.94 -19.85 2.66
N ALA A 353 42.18 -21.14 2.56
CA ALA A 353 42.06 -22.10 3.67
C ALA A 353 43.21 -21.99 4.64
#